data_0bfdbdffebf2ddd23a57ba29e8aaee39
#
_entry.id   0bfdbdffebf2ddd23a57ba29e8aaee39
#
_cell.length_a   1.000
_cell.length_b   1.000
_cell.length_c   1.000
_cell.angle_alpha   90.00
_cell.angle_beta   90.00
_cell.angle_gamma   90.00
#
_symmetry.space_group_name_H-M   'P 1'
#
loop_
_entity.id
_entity.type
_entity.pdbx_description
1 polymer ?
#
loop_
_entity_poly.entity_id
_entity_poly.type
_entity_poly.pdbx_seq_one_letter_code
_entity_poly.pdbx_strand_id
1 'polypeptide(L)'
;MKTENTAPRAQSRVATIQAKPQAVPVDIATCAVIVVDMQNDFGAEGGMFHRAGIDISMIQRAVEPTGKVLAAARHNGIPVIYLKMAFKADLSDAGPVDSPNYARHRMLGVGAVVQAPHGGESRILVRDTWNTDILSELAPEAADVVLYKHRFSGFFETELDAVLRRLGIKHLIVTGCTTSICVEATIRDAMFRDYSCVLLEDCTGEPIGHDLQRSNHDASLLTIQVLLGWTSSSAEFIRAVSTRDHALASSGSPN
;
A
#
# COMPACT_ATOMS: atom_id res chain seq x y z
N MET A 1 26.49 -14.53 -1.97
CA MET A 1 25.32 -15.15 -1.35
C MET A 1 24.87 -14.23 -0.24
N LYS A 2 23.83 -13.41 -0.46
CA LYS A 2 23.17 -12.67 0.64
C LYS A 2 22.30 -13.69 1.35
N THR A 3 22.57 -13.94 2.61
CA THR A 3 21.70 -14.73 3.49
C THR A 3 20.32 -14.07 3.50
N GLU A 4 19.32 -14.75 2.93
CA GLU A 4 17.92 -14.34 3.06
C GLU A 4 17.57 -14.40 4.55
N ASN A 5 17.56 -13.24 5.20
CA ASN A 5 17.05 -13.09 6.55
C ASN A 5 15.52 -13.10 6.46
N THR A 6 14.96 -14.30 6.38
CA THR A 6 13.51 -14.47 6.34
C THR A 6 12.98 -14.45 7.77
N ALA A 7 12.25 -13.39 8.11
CA ALA A 7 11.46 -13.37 9.34
C ALA A 7 10.52 -14.60 9.37
N PRO A 8 10.21 -15.14 10.57
CA PRO A 8 9.32 -16.29 10.69
C PRO A 8 7.94 -15.94 10.08
N ARG A 9 7.49 -16.80 9.15
CA ARG A 9 6.21 -16.66 8.48
C ARG A 9 5.06 -17.05 9.40
N ALA A 10 3.90 -16.40 9.19
CA ALA A 10 2.66 -16.77 9.84
C ALA A 10 2.34 -18.26 9.65
N GLN A 11 1.86 -18.91 10.71
CA GLN A 11 1.26 -20.24 10.58
C GLN A 11 -0.13 -20.14 9.98
N SER A 12 -0.56 -21.17 9.23
CA SER A 12 -1.90 -21.21 8.64
C SER A 12 -2.95 -21.14 9.75
N ARG A 13 -3.77 -20.11 9.67
CA ARG A 13 -4.89 -19.85 10.56
C ARG A 13 -5.90 -18.98 9.84
N VAL A 14 -7.16 -19.41 9.78
CA VAL A 14 -8.24 -18.61 9.21
C VAL A 14 -8.67 -17.55 10.23
N ALA A 15 -8.62 -16.30 9.82
CA ALA A 15 -9.17 -15.15 10.54
C ALA A 15 -10.32 -14.56 9.72
N THR A 16 -11.36 -14.06 10.40
CA THR A 16 -12.48 -13.39 9.72
C THR A 16 -12.37 -11.89 9.89
N ILE A 17 -12.16 -11.17 8.79
CA ILE A 17 -12.17 -9.71 8.77
C ILE A 17 -13.61 -9.25 8.52
N GLN A 18 -14.17 -8.42 9.42
CA GLN A 18 -15.43 -7.75 9.16
C GLN A 18 -15.23 -6.71 8.07
N ALA A 19 -15.95 -6.84 6.98
CA ALA A 19 -15.75 -6.07 5.76
C ALA A 19 -17.10 -5.85 5.03
N LYS A 20 -17.09 -4.97 4.05
CA LYS A 20 -18.19 -4.75 3.11
C LYS A 20 -17.82 -5.37 1.76
N PRO A 21 -18.76 -6.01 1.06
CA PRO A 21 -20.20 -6.14 1.39
C PRO A 21 -20.52 -7.22 2.44
N GLN A 22 -19.60 -8.11 2.77
CA GLN A 22 -19.72 -9.14 3.82
C GLN A 22 -18.36 -9.44 4.44
N ALA A 23 -18.38 -10.04 5.63
CA ALA A 23 -17.16 -10.51 6.29
C ALA A 23 -16.39 -11.51 5.38
N VAL A 24 -15.06 -11.42 5.38
CA VAL A 24 -14.21 -12.24 4.52
C VAL A 24 -13.28 -13.10 5.38
N PRO A 25 -13.28 -14.43 5.19
CA PRO A 25 -12.29 -15.31 5.80
C PRO A 25 -10.97 -15.20 5.03
N VAL A 26 -9.87 -15.05 5.77
CA VAL A 26 -8.52 -15.00 5.21
C VAL A 26 -7.61 -15.97 5.97
N ASP A 27 -6.80 -16.73 5.25
CA ASP A 27 -5.71 -17.48 5.89
C ASP A 27 -4.51 -16.56 6.05
N ILE A 28 -4.15 -16.30 7.31
CA ILE A 28 -3.05 -15.39 7.67
C ILE A 28 -1.73 -15.79 7.02
N ALA A 29 -1.45 -17.09 6.85
CA ALA A 29 -0.23 -17.56 6.19
C ALA A 29 -0.15 -17.20 4.70
N THR A 30 -1.29 -16.90 4.08
CA THR A 30 -1.40 -16.49 2.67
C THR A 30 -1.75 -15.02 2.50
N CYS A 31 -1.65 -14.21 3.57
CA CYS A 31 -1.84 -12.76 3.54
C CYS A 31 -0.53 -12.01 3.33
N ALA A 32 -0.62 -10.84 2.71
CA ALA A 32 0.41 -9.81 2.71
C ALA A 32 -0.23 -8.42 2.87
N VAL A 33 0.46 -7.50 3.54
CA VAL A 33 0.09 -6.08 3.55
C VAL A 33 0.82 -5.39 2.42
N ILE A 34 0.08 -4.64 1.59
CA ILE A 34 0.61 -3.83 0.51
C ILE A 34 0.49 -2.36 0.89
N VAL A 35 1.62 -1.67 0.93
CA VAL A 35 1.70 -0.24 1.22
C VAL A 35 1.98 0.50 -0.08
N VAL A 36 0.99 1.21 -0.61
CA VAL A 36 1.09 1.89 -1.91
C VAL A 36 1.49 3.34 -1.70
N ASP A 37 2.65 3.74 -2.20
CA ASP A 37 3.09 5.13 -2.38
C ASP A 37 3.02 6.04 -1.14
N MET A 38 3.17 5.51 0.08
CA MET A 38 3.23 6.32 1.30
C MET A 38 4.60 7.00 1.44
N GLN A 39 4.89 7.91 0.48
CA GLN A 39 6.17 8.56 0.26
C GLN A 39 6.11 10.06 0.56
N ASN A 40 7.28 10.69 0.75
CA ASN A 40 7.39 12.12 1.00
C ASN A 40 6.75 12.96 -0.12
N ASP A 41 6.87 12.57 -1.38
CA ASP A 41 6.25 13.28 -2.51
C ASP A 41 4.73 13.37 -2.42
N PHE A 42 4.08 12.41 -1.75
CA PHE A 42 2.63 12.37 -1.65
C PHE A 42 2.10 12.87 -0.29
N GLY A 43 2.81 12.61 0.82
CA GLY A 43 2.28 12.85 2.16
C GLY A 43 3.08 13.81 3.03
N ALA A 44 4.24 14.31 2.60
CA ALA A 44 5.07 15.22 3.40
C ALA A 44 5.01 16.68 2.91
N GLU A 45 5.14 17.60 3.85
CA GLU A 45 5.41 18.99 3.52
C GLU A 45 6.72 19.11 2.73
N GLY A 46 6.74 19.88 1.67
CA GLY A 46 7.86 20.00 0.75
C GLY A 46 7.93 18.90 -0.33
N GLY A 47 7.08 17.88 -0.27
CA GLY A 47 6.91 16.88 -1.33
C GLY A 47 6.14 17.41 -2.54
N MET A 48 6.03 16.59 -3.58
CA MET A 48 5.43 16.94 -4.87
C MET A 48 4.00 17.51 -4.73
N PHE A 49 3.12 16.80 -4.01
CA PHE A 49 1.73 17.23 -3.83
C PHE A 49 1.63 18.54 -3.08
N HIS A 50 2.35 18.68 -1.96
CA HIS A 50 2.37 19.92 -1.19
C HIS A 50 2.88 21.12 -2.03
N ARG A 51 3.95 20.93 -2.83
CA ARG A 51 4.49 21.95 -3.75
C ARG A 51 3.50 22.32 -4.85
N ALA A 52 2.68 21.39 -5.30
CA ALA A 52 1.63 21.63 -6.28
C ALA A 52 0.37 22.27 -5.68
N GLY A 53 0.34 22.56 -4.37
CA GLY A 53 -0.82 23.11 -3.67
C GLY A 53 -1.96 22.11 -3.46
N ILE A 54 -1.67 20.82 -3.57
CA ILE A 54 -2.64 19.74 -3.33
C ILE A 54 -2.71 19.49 -1.82
N ASP A 55 -3.91 19.39 -1.26
CA ASP A 55 -4.14 19.08 0.15
C ASP A 55 -3.74 17.63 0.46
N ILE A 56 -2.71 17.48 1.27
CA ILE A 56 -2.17 16.17 1.67
C ILE A 56 -2.79 15.63 2.97
N SER A 57 -3.71 16.34 3.58
CA SER A 57 -4.27 16.01 4.90
C SER A 57 -4.93 14.63 4.95
N MET A 58 -5.57 14.18 3.87
CA MET A 58 -6.16 12.83 3.81
C MET A 58 -5.08 11.74 3.85
N ILE A 59 -3.96 11.96 3.16
CA ILE A 59 -2.83 11.02 3.18
C ILE A 59 -2.17 11.00 4.57
N GLN A 60 -1.98 12.18 5.18
CA GLN A 60 -1.43 12.29 6.53
C GLN A 60 -2.31 11.59 7.58
N ARG A 61 -3.64 11.70 7.48
CA ARG A 61 -4.56 10.99 8.37
C ARG A 61 -4.47 9.47 8.24
N ALA A 62 -4.09 8.94 7.09
CA ALA A 62 -3.91 7.52 6.87
C ALA A 62 -2.60 6.95 7.49
N VAL A 63 -1.65 7.79 7.90
CA VAL A 63 -0.34 7.36 8.40
C VAL A 63 -0.46 6.57 9.70
N GLU A 64 -1.12 7.14 10.72
CA GLU A 64 -1.23 6.50 12.04
C GLU A 64 -1.93 5.14 11.98
N PRO A 65 -3.12 4.98 11.37
CA PRO A 65 -3.77 3.67 11.27
C PRO A 65 -2.94 2.68 10.44
N THR A 66 -2.27 3.13 9.37
CA THR A 66 -1.35 2.27 8.61
C THR A 66 -0.21 1.77 9.49
N GLY A 67 0.44 2.62 10.27
CA GLY A 67 1.49 2.20 11.20
C GLY A 67 1.03 1.11 12.18
N LYS A 68 -0.18 1.21 12.71
CA LYS A 68 -0.77 0.16 13.57
C LYS A 68 -1.00 -1.16 12.81
N VAL A 69 -1.44 -1.08 11.56
CA VAL A 69 -1.59 -2.25 10.68
C VAL A 69 -0.25 -2.94 10.43
N LEU A 70 0.80 -2.18 10.14
CA LEU A 70 2.15 -2.70 9.90
C LEU A 70 2.70 -3.41 11.14
N ALA A 71 2.55 -2.80 12.31
CA ALA A 71 2.97 -3.41 13.58
C ALA A 71 2.23 -4.74 13.83
N ALA A 72 0.91 -4.77 13.62
CA ALA A 72 0.11 -5.99 13.78
C ALA A 72 0.49 -7.07 12.75
N ALA A 73 0.72 -6.69 11.49
CA ALA A 73 1.15 -7.60 10.44
C ALA A 73 2.49 -8.26 10.76
N ARG A 74 3.50 -7.46 11.10
CA ARG A 74 4.85 -7.93 11.46
C ARG A 74 4.82 -8.84 12.69
N HIS A 75 4.06 -8.45 13.73
CA HIS A 75 3.88 -9.27 14.92
C HIS A 75 3.30 -10.66 14.63
N ASN A 76 2.44 -10.76 13.63
CA ASN A 76 1.80 -12.01 13.21
C ASN A 76 2.55 -12.73 12.06
N GLY A 77 3.72 -12.28 11.65
CA GLY A 77 4.51 -12.88 10.57
C GLY A 77 3.88 -12.72 9.17
N ILE A 78 3.00 -11.74 9.01
CA ILE A 78 2.42 -11.37 7.72
C ILE A 78 3.42 -10.45 7.00
N PRO A 79 3.90 -10.81 5.79
CA PRO A 79 4.85 -9.99 5.06
C PRO A 79 4.27 -8.62 4.70
N VAL A 80 5.13 -7.60 4.75
CA VAL A 80 4.83 -6.25 4.32
C VAL A 80 5.59 -5.97 3.03
N ILE A 81 4.89 -5.43 2.02
CA ILE A 81 5.43 -5.10 0.71
C ILE A 81 5.11 -3.64 0.42
N TYR A 82 6.15 -2.84 0.27
CA TYR A 82 6.06 -1.43 -0.11
C TYR A 82 6.18 -1.30 -1.62
N LEU A 83 5.27 -0.53 -2.20
CA LEU A 83 5.34 -0.07 -3.58
C LEU A 83 5.73 1.41 -3.56
N LYS A 84 6.84 1.75 -4.19
CA LYS A 84 7.34 3.13 -4.30
C LYS A 84 7.20 3.60 -5.74
N MET A 85 6.37 4.61 -5.97
CA MET A 85 6.33 5.30 -7.26
C MET A 85 7.62 6.08 -7.45
N ALA A 86 8.44 5.70 -8.41
CA ALA A 86 9.70 6.38 -8.68
C ALA A 86 10.27 6.01 -10.05
N PHE A 87 10.82 7.02 -10.71
CA PHE A 87 11.50 6.87 -11.99
C PHE A 87 13.03 6.79 -11.82
N LYS A 88 13.70 6.22 -12.82
CA LYS A 88 15.16 6.28 -12.91
C LYS A 88 15.66 7.73 -13.02
N ALA A 89 16.90 7.97 -12.67
CA ALA A 89 17.49 9.31 -12.68
C ALA A 89 17.45 9.99 -14.06
N ASP A 90 17.52 9.21 -15.14
CA ASP A 90 17.43 9.67 -16.53
C ASP A 90 16.00 9.72 -17.07
N LEU A 91 15.00 9.33 -16.26
CA LEU A 91 13.58 9.23 -16.63
C LEU A 91 13.28 8.25 -17.79
N SER A 92 14.19 7.34 -18.12
CA SER A 92 14.04 6.41 -19.25
C SER A 92 12.86 5.45 -19.10
N ASP A 93 12.35 5.24 -17.88
CA ASP A 93 11.19 4.41 -17.57
C ASP A 93 9.87 5.21 -17.42
N ALA A 94 9.91 6.53 -17.63
CA ALA A 94 8.70 7.37 -17.60
C ALA A 94 7.78 7.19 -18.83
N GLY A 95 8.26 6.52 -19.86
CA GLY A 95 7.58 6.31 -21.13
C GLY A 95 7.94 7.37 -22.18
N PRO A 96 7.42 7.23 -23.42
CA PRO A 96 7.61 8.21 -24.47
C PRO A 96 7.14 9.60 -24.05
N VAL A 97 7.81 10.65 -24.56
CA VAL A 97 7.54 12.05 -24.18
C VAL A 97 6.12 12.51 -24.53
N ASP A 98 5.48 11.88 -25.49
CA ASP A 98 4.10 12.10 -25.92
C ASP A 98 3.07 11.20 -25.22
N SER A 99 3.54 10.30 -24.35
CA SER A 99 2.63 9.42 -23.60
C SER A 99 1.87 10.18 -22.50
N PRO A 100 0.62 9.79 -22.22
CA PRO A 100 -0.14 10.37 -21.12
C PRO A 100 0.58 10.27 -19.76
N ASN A 101 1.28 9.15 -19.51
CA ASN A 101 2.04 8.97 -18.29
C ASN A 101 3.13 10.02 -18.14
N TYR A 102 3.98 10.20 -19.16
CA TYR A 102 5.04 11.19 -19.15
C TYR A 102 4.48 12.61 -19.01
N ALA A 103 3.50 12.96 -19.86
CA ALA A 103 2.91 14.30 -19.88
C ALA A 103 2.29 14.69 -18.50
N ARG A 104 1.53 13.79 -17.86
CA ARG A 104 0.90 14.04 -16.55
C ARG A 104 1.94 14.22 -15.44
N HIS A 105 2.94 13.36 -15.40
CA HIS A 105 4.00 13.46 -14.39
C HIS A 105 4.87 14.71 -14.59
N ARG A 106 5.12 15.12 -15.83
CA ARG A 106 5.85 16.37 -16.12
C ARG A 106 5.11 17.61 -15.64
N MET A 107 3.78 17.62 -15.71
CA MET A 107 2.95 18.72 -15.16
C MET A 107 3.12 18.86 -13.64
N LEU A 108 3.40 17.77 -12.92
CA LEU A 108 3.68 17.75 -11.48
C LEU A 108 5.17 17.97 -11.15
N GLY A 109 5.99 18.29 -12.15
CA GLY A 109 7.40 18.58 -11.97
C GLY A 109 8.32 17.37 -11.83
N VAL A 110 7.89 16.17 -12.24
CA VAL A 110 8.73 14.95 -12.15
C VAL A 110 10.10 15.16 -12.78
N GLY A 111 11.13 14.74 -12.07
CA GLY A 111 12.54 14.90 -12.43
C GLY A 111 13.16 16.24 -12.05
N ALA A 112 12.35 17.22 -11.64
CA ALA A 112 12.88 18.52 -11.21
C ALA A 112 13.71 18.40 -9.93
N VAL A 113 14.81 19.14 -9.90
CA VAL A 113 15.65 19.30 -8.70
C VAL A 113 14.95 20.24 -7.72
N VAL A 114 14.87 19.85 -6.47
CA VAL A 114 14.24 20.60 -5.38
C VAL A 114 15.12 20.52 -4.12
N GLN A 115 14.92 21.44 -3.17
CA GLN A 115 15.53 21.34 -1.85
C GLN A 115 14.64 20.52 -0.93
N ALA A 116 15.21 19.49 -0.30
CA ALA A 116 14.53 18.75 0.76
C ALA A 116 14.34 19.64 2.02
N PRO A 117 13.29 19.42 2.83
CA PRO A 117 13.01 20.23 4.02
C PRO A 117 14.15 20.30 5.04
N HIS A 118 14.96 19.24 5.13
CA HIS A 118 16.10 19.16 6.05
C HIS A 118 17.43 19.58 5.41
N GLY A 119 17.38 20.22 4.23
CA GLY A 119 18.55 20.61 3.44
C GLY A 119 19.01 19.49 2.49
N GLY A 120 19.84 19.90 1.53
CA GLY A 120 20.31 19.01 0.49
C GLY A 120 19.40 18.95 -0.74
N GLU A 121 20.00 18.53 -1.85
CA GLU A 121 19.33 18.40 -3.13
C GLU A 121 18.51 17.11 -3.17
N SER A 122 17.31 17.19 -3.74
CA SER A 122 16.44 16.08 -3.98
C SER A 122 15.76 16.21 -5.35
N ARG A 123 15.03 15.18 -5.81
CA ARG A 123 14.36 15.21 -7.10
C ARG A 123 12.98 14.58 -7.02
N ILE A 124 12.00 15.28 -7.58
CA ILE A 124 10.60 14.84 -7.58
C ILE A 124 10.45 13.48 -8.29
N LEU A 125 9.91 12.48 -7.61
CA LEU A 125 9.67 11.10 -8.05
C LEU A 125 10.90 10.44 -8.74
N VAL A 126 12.10 10.78 -8.33
CA VAL A 126 13.33 10.10 -8.77
C VAL A 126 13.83 9.18 -7.66
N ARG A 127 14.17 7.93 -8.04
CA ARG A 127 14.64 6.90 -7.12
C ARG A 127 15.80 7.39 -6.25
N ASP A 128 15.85 6.87 -5.04
CA ASP A 128 16.94 7.07 -4.09
C ASP A 128 17.17 8.55 -3.71
N THR A 129 16.09 9.34 -3.72
CA THR A 129 16.08 10.73 -3.22
C THR A 129 15.05 10.86 -2.10
N TRP A 130 15.19 11.87 -1.25
CA TRP A 130 14.26 12.17 -0.15
C TRP A 130 12.79 12.18 -0.61
N ASN A 131 12.55 12.70 -1.80
CA ASN A 131 11.19 12.77 -2.37
C ASN A 131 10.52 11.41 -2.47
N THR A 132 11.28 10.36 -2.80
CA THR A 132 10.77 9.00 -2.93
C THR A 132 10.94 8.14 -1.68
N ASP A 133 11.50 8.66 -0.60
CA ASP A 133 11.55 7.93 0.65
C ASP A 133 10.15 7.74 1.23
N ILE A 134 9.96 6.61 1.90
CA ILE A 134 8.74 6.35 2.65
C ILE A 134 8.66 7.33 3.82
N LEU A 135 7.45 7.81 4.13
CA LEU A 135 7.20 8.64 5.30
C LEU A 135 7.84 8.02 6.55
N SER A 136 8.55 8.82 7.33
CA SER A 136 9.39 8.33 8.42
C SER A 136 8.66 7.44 9.43
N GLU A 137 7.38 7.74 9.68
CA GLU A 137 6.51 7.01 10.60
C GLU A 137 6.14 5.60 10.10
N LEU A 138 6.32 5.36 8.80
CA LEU A 138 6.02 4.09 8.14
C LEU A 138 7.29 3.42 7.59
N ALA A 139 8.46 3.81 8.04
CA ALA A 139 9.73 3.32 7.51
C ALA A 139 9.77 1.78 7.41
N PRO A 140 10.23 1.24 6.27
CA PRO A 140 10.38 -0.20 6.10
C PRO A 140 11.37 -0.79 7.12
N GLU A 141 11.06 -1.99 7.62
CA GLU A 141 11.99 -2.80 8.40
C GLU A 141 12.80 -3.73 7.50
N ALA A 142 13.88 -4.30 8.03
CA ALA A 142 14.83 -5.12 7.26
C ALA A 142 14.21 -6.37 6.60
N ALA A 143 13.09 -6.88 7.13
CA ALA A 143 12.37 -8.03 6.59
C ALA A 143 11.32 -7.65 5.54
N ASP A 144 11.00 -6.37 5.41
CA ASP A 144 10.00 -5.90 4.46
C ASP A 144 10.54 -5.90 3.03
N VAL A 145 9.64 -6.10 2.08
CA VAL A 145 9.97 -6.01 0.65
C VAL A 145 9.68 -4.60 0.15
N VAL A 146 10.63 -4.00 -0.56
CA VAL A 146 10.45 -2.70 -1.18
C VAL A 146 10.63 -2.83 -2.69
N LEU A 147 9.60 -2.45 -3.44
CA LEU A 147 9.57 -2.52 -4.90
C LEU A 147 9.32 -1.13 -5.50
N TYR A 148 10.08 -0.79 -6.55
CA TYR A 148 9.80 0.40 -7.34
C TYR A 148 8.78 0.09 -8.44
N LYS A 149 7.87 1.02 -8.67
CA LYS A 149 6.96 1.03 -9.82
C LYS A 149 7.05 2.37 -10.56
N HIS A 150 6.77 2.37 -11.83
CA HIS A 150 6.83 3.54 -12.71
C HIS A 150 5.52 3.75 -13.49
N ARG A 151 4.46 3.11 -13.06
CA ARG A 151 3.05 3.29 -13.46
C ARG A 151 2.16 3.21 -12.23
N PHE A 152 0.88 3.50 -12.38
CA PHE A 152 -0.05 3.54 -11.25
C PHE A 152 -0.23 2.17 -10.60
N SER A 153 -0.43 1.12 -11.41
CA SER A 153 -0.50 -0.23 -10.87
C SER A 153 0.86 -0.73 -10.37
N GLY A 154 0.84 -1.36 -9.19
CA GLY A 154 1.98 -2.07 -8.63
C GLY A 154 2.41 -3.31 -9.41
N PHE A 155 1.59 -3.80 -10.33
CA PHE A 155 1.88 -4.99 -11.14
C PHE A 155 2.52 -4.68 -12.49
N PHE A 156 2.41 -3.44 -12.98
CA PHE A 156 2.90 -3.11 -14.31
C PHE A 156 4.43 -3.10 -14.36
N GLU A 157 5.01 -4.08 -15.05
CA GLU A 157 6.46 -4.24 -15.24
C GLU A 157 7.27 -4.20 -13.93
N THR A 158 6.72 -4.84 -12.87
CA THR A 158 7.38 -4.99 -11.57
C THR A 158 7.52 -6.46 -11.20
N GLU A 159 8.27 -6.74 -10.14
CA GLU A 159 8.41 -8.08 -9.59
C GLU A 159 7.27 -8.46 -8.61
N LEU A 160 6.23 -7.63 -8.42
CA LEU A 160 5.21 -7.83 -7.41
C LEU A 160 4.54 -9.21 -7.52
N ASP A 161 4.07 -9.58 -8.72
CA ASP A 161 3.41 -10.88 -8.93
C ASP A 161 4.35 -12.07 -8.61
N ALA A 162 5.60 -11.98 -9.05
CA ALA A 162 6.61 -13.02 -8.76
C ALA A 162 6.89 -13.13 -7.26
N VAL A 163 6.98 -12.01 -6.55
CA VAL A 163 7.16 -11.97 -5.09
C VAL A 163 5.96 -12.60 -4.39
N LEU A 164 4.74 -12.21 -4.74
CA LEU A 164 3.52 -12.73 -4.15
C LEU A 164 3.36 -14.24 -4.36
N ARG A 165 3.61 -14.73 -5.59
CA ARG A 165 3.58 -16.16 -5.90
C ARG A 165 4.64 -16.94 -5.14
N ARG A 166 5.88 -16.46 -5.08
CA ARG A 166 6.95 -17.08 -4.32
C ARG A 166 6.60 -17.19 -2.83
N LEU A 167 5.93 -16.20 -2.29
CA LEU A 167 5.47 -16.18 -0.92
C LEU A 167 4.14 -16.95 -0.70
N GLY A 168 3.51 -17.52 -1.74
CA GLY A 168 2.24 -18.22 -1.63
C GLY A 168 1.06 -17.34 -1.20
N ILE A 169 1.12 -16.04 -1.51
CA ILE A 169 0.10 -15.07 -1.10
C ILE A 169 -1.16 -15.23 -1.96
N LYS A 170 -2.32 -15.09 -1.33
CA LYS A 170 -3.64 -15.11 -1.95
C LYS A 170 -4.48 -13.89 -1.54
N HIS A 171 -4.22 -13.33 -0.37
CA HIS A 171 -4.98 -12.21 0.19
C HIS A 171 -4.08 -11.00 0.35
N LEU A 172 -4.50 -9.87 -0.21
CA LEU A 172 -3.81 -8.59 -0.13
C LEU A 172 -4.59 -7.63 0.76
N ILE A 173 -3.97 -7.20 1.85
CA ILE A 173 -4.48 -6.13 2.71
C ILE A 173 -3.86 -4.85 2.20
N VAL A 174 -4.65 -3.98 1.57
CA VAL A 174 -4.14 -2.84 0.81
C VAL A 174 -4.31 -1.55 1.60
N THR A 175 -3.26 -0.75 1.61
CA THR A 175 -3.18 0.59 2.23
C THR A 175 -2.47 1.55 1.27
N GLY A 176 -2.51 2.85 1.56
CA GLY A 176 -1.67 3.83 0.86
C GLY A 176 -2.42 4.88 0.05
N CYS A 177 -1.78 5.45 -0.95
CA CYS A 177 -2.32 6.54 -1.74
C CYS A 177 -1.96 6.42 -3.24
N THR A 178 -2.67 7.09 -4.15
CA THR A 178 -3.98 7.70 -3.91
C THR A 178 -5.08 6.70 -4.21
N THR A 179 -6.16 6.77 -3.47
CA THR A 179 -7.21 5.73 -3.49
C THR A 179 -7.73 5.44 -4.89
N SER A 180 -8.08 6.47 -5.67
CA SER A 180 -8.68 6.32 -7.01
C SER A 180 -7.67 6.05 -8.13
N ILE A 181 -6.37 6.13 -7.85
CA ILE A 181 -5.33 6.01 -8.86
C ILE A 181 -4.47 4.78 -8.59
N CYS A 182 -3.41 4.93 -7.79
CA CYS A 182 -2.42 3.85 -7.61
C CYS A 182 -3.00 2.66 -6.82
N VAL A 183 -3.81 2.94 -5.79
CA VAL A 183 -4.45 1.90 -4.97
C VAL A 183 -5.47 1.13 -5.81
N GLU A 184 -6.42 1.81 -6.44
CA GLU A 184 -7.44 1.15 -7.26
C GLU A 184 -6.84 0.44 -8.47
N ALA A 185 -5.86 1.05 -9.18
CA ALA A 185 -5.18 0.39 -10.30
C ALA A 185 -4.48 -0.90 -9.86
N THR A 186 -3.84 -0.89 -8.68
CA THR A 186 -3.17 -2.08 -8.12
C THR A 186 -4.20 -3.16 -7.74
N ILE A 187 -5.33 -2.78 -7.13
CA ILE A 187 -6.40 -3.72 -6.77
C ILE A 187 -7.04 -4.33 -8.01
N ARG A 188 -7.28 -3.55 -9.08
CA ARG A 188 -7.81 -4.06 -10.35
C ARG A 188 -6.90 -5.12 -10.95
N ASP A 189 -5.62 -4.82 -11.04
CA ASP A 189 -4.63 -5.75 -11.56
C ASP A 189 -4.43 -6.98 -10.67
N ALA A 190 -4.57 -6.83 -9.36
CA ALA A 190 -4.57 -7.95 -8.41
C ALA A 190 -5.78 -8.87 -8.64
N MET A 191 -6.98 -8.32 -8.77
CA MET A 191 -8.20 -9.08 -9.04
C MET A 191 -8.13 -9.84 -10.36
N PHE A 192 -7.56 -9.25 -11.43
CA PHE A 192 -7.34 -9.93 -12.71
C PHE A 192 -6.33 -11.09 -12.63
N ARG A 193 -5.60 -11.21 -11.52
CA ARG A 193 -4.64 -12.29 -11.22
C ARG A 193 -5.12 -13.22 -10.11
N ASP A 194 -6.41 -13.14 -9.77
CA ASP A 194 -7.09 -13.95 -8.74
C ASP A 194 -6.59 -13.72 -7.30
N TYR A 195 -6.05 -12.55 -7.00
CA TYR A 195 -5.80 -12.14 -5.62
C TYR A 195 -7.07 -11.55 -4.99
N SER A 196 -7.36 -11.97 -3.76
CA SER A 196 -8.43 -11.39 -2.94
C SER A 196 -7.93 -10.14 -2.22
N CYS A 197 -8.50 -8.97 -2.52
CA CYS A 197 -8.07 -7.70 -1.96
C CYS A 197 -9.05 -7.20 -0.90
N VAL A 198 -8.51 -6.76 0.26
CA VAL A 198 -9.22 -6.02 1.29
C VAL A 198 -8.55 -4.65 1.42
N LEU A 199 -9.24 -3.59 0.99
CA LEU A 199 -8.78 -2.21 1.18
C LEU A 199 -9.17 -1.72 2.56
N LEU A 200 -8.23 -1.14 3.31
CA LEU A 200 -8.50 -0.51 4.60
C LEU A 200 -8.82 0.97 4.39
N GLU A 201 -10.10 1.32 4.58
CA GLU A 201 -10.68 2.63 4.24
C GLU A 201 -9.97 3.80 4.98
N ASP A 202 -9.61 3.59 6.23
CA ASP A 202 -8.92 4.57 7.08
C ASP A 202 -7.38 4.60 6.87
N CYS A 203 -6.85 3.65 6.10
CA CYS A 203 -5.45 3.57 5.73
C CYS A 203 -5.18 4.06 4.30
N THR A 204 -6.12 4.74 3.67
CA THR A 204 -5.95 5.28 2.31
C THR A 204 -6.47 6.71 2.21
N GLY A 205 -5.88 7.51 1.34
CA GLY A 205 -6.24 8.91 1.12
C GLY A 205 -6.28 9.29 -0.35
N GLU A 206 -7.20 10.21 -0.70
CA GLU A 206 -7.40 10.72 -2.06
C GLU A 206 -7.64 12.22 -2.04
N PRO A 207 -6.63 13.04 -2.30
CA PRO A 207 -6.80 14.48 -2.32
C PRO A 207 -7.49 15.00 -3.59
N ILE A 208 -7.48 14.22 -4.69
CA ILE A 208 -8.04 14.67 -5.98
C ILE A 208 -9.54 14.44 -5.99
N GLY A 209 -10.30 15.52 -6.22
CA GLY A 209 -11.77 15.47 -6.26
C GLY A 209 -12.44 15.24 -4.89
N HIS A 210 -11.75 15.58 -3.80
CA HIS A 210 -12.31 15.51 -2.44
C HIS A 210 -13.40 16.55 -2.19
N ASP A 211 -13.43 17.62 -2.96
CA ASP A 211 -14.39 18.74 -2.91
C ASP A 211 -15.64 18.52 -3.77
N LEU A 212 -15.70 17.42 -4.51
CA LEU A 212 -16.88 17.08 -5.30
C LEU A 212 -18.01 16.53 -4.41
N GLN A 213 -19.25 16.68 -4.83
CA GLN A 213 -20.43 16.14 -4.13
C GLN A 213 -20.30 14.64 -3.82
N ARG A 214 -19.70 13.90 -4.75
CA ARG A 214 -19.22 12.53 -4.54
C ARG A 214 -17.72 12.55 -4.78
N SER A 215 -16.96 12.31 -3.73
CA SER A 215 -15.50 12.31 -3.85
C SER A 215 -14.99 11.13 -4.68
N ASN A 216 -13.81 11.30 -5.28
CA ASN A 216 -13.14 10.18 -5.96
C ASN A 216 -12.83 9.05 -4.96
N HIS A 217 -12.52 9.39 -3.73
CA HIS A 217 -12.31 8.40 -2.66
C HIS A 217 -13.54 7.51 -2.47
N ASP A 218 -14.71 8.10 -2.23
CA ASP A 218 -15.95 7.35 -2.02
C ASP A 218 -16.37 6.55 -3.26
N ALA A 219 -16.13 7.10 -4.46
CA ALA A 219 -16.43 6.40 -5.71
C ALA A 219 -15.55 5.15 -5.87
N SER A 220 -14.26 5.26 -5.55
CA SER A 220 -13.34 4.13 -5.60
C SER A 220 -13.63 3.08 -4.53
N LEU A 221 -13.92 3.49 -3.29
CA LEU A 221 -14.35 2.56 -2.23
C LEU A 221 -15.57 1.74 -2.67
N LEU A 222 -16.58 2.40 -3.25
CA LEU A 222 -17.76 1.71 -3.76
C LEU A 222 -17.44 0.74 -4.90
N THR A 223 -16.60 1.15 -5.85
CA THR A 223 -16.18 0.29 -6.97
C THR A 223 -15.44 -0.95 -6.47
N ILE A 224 -14.52 -0.77 -5.53
CA ILE A 224 -13.75 -1.86 -4.94
C ILE A 224 -14.69 -2.82 -4.20
N GLN A 225 -15.56 -2.29 -3.34
CA GLN A 225 -16.50 -3.06 -2.55
C GLN A 225 -17.47 -3.90 -3.40
N VAL A 226 -17.92 -3.37 -4.53
CA VAL A 226 -18.94 -4.02 -5.37
C VAL A 226 -18.34 -5.01 -6.36
N LEU A 227 -17.14 -4.73 -6.90
CA LEU A 227 -16.61 -5.45 -8.07
C LEU A 227 -15.22 -6.06 -7.89
N LEU A 228 -14.35 -5.46 -7.05
CA LEU A 228 -12.93 -5.78 -7.10
C LEU A 228 -12.40 -6.51 -5.86
N GLY A 229 -13.16 -6.46 -4.74
CA GLY A 229 -12.72 -7.03 -3.48
C GLY A 229 -13.61 -6.60 -2.32
N TRP A 230 -13.02 -6.27 -1.22
CA TRP A 230 -13.69 -5.85 0.02
C TRP A 230 -13.12 -4.54 0.52
N THR A 231 -13.92 -3.81 1.31
CA THR A 231 -13.44 -2.68 2.10
C THR A 231 -13.64 -2.97 3.58
N SER A 232 -12.71 -2.52 4.41
CA SER A 232 -12.72 -2.73 5.87
C SER A 232 -11.99 -1.58 6.56
N SER A 233 -11.75 -1.68 7.87
CA SER A 233 -10.94 -0.73 8.62
C SER A 233 -9.68 -1.38 9.19
N SER A 234 -8.71 -0.55 9.56
CA SER A 234 -7.51 -0.97 10.29
C SER A 234 -7.86 -1.73 11.58
N ALA A 235 -8.84 -1.23 12.32
CA ALA A 235 -9.30 -1.85 13.58
C ALA A 235 -9.82 -3.26 13.37
N GLU A 236 -10.62 -3.50 12.32
CA GLU A 236 -11.15 -4.82 11.99
C GLU A 236 -10.06 -5.80 11.57
N PHE A 237 -9.10 -5.35 10.76
CA PHE A 237 -7.95 -6.17 10.40
C PHE A 237 -7.11 -6.54 11.63
N ILE A 238 -6.73 -5.54 12.44
CA ILE A 238 -5.93 -5.76 13.65
C ILE A 238 -6.63 -6.74 14.60
N ARG A 239 -7.94 -6.56 14.83
CA ARG A 239 -8.72 -7.47 15.65
C ARG A 239 -8.66 -8.90 15.11
N ALA A 240 -8.90 -9.10 13.82
CA ALA A 240 -8.92 -10.40 13.17
C ALA A 240 -7.57 -11.13 13.30
N VAL A 241 -6.45 -10.45 13.10
CA VAL A 241 -5.13 -11.08 13.18
C VAL A 241 -4.63 -11.26 14.62
N SER A 242 -5.13 -10.48 15.58
CA SER A 242 -4.74 -10.59 17.02
C SER A 242 -5.52 -11.66 17.78
N THR A 243 -6.68 -12.08 17.29
CA THR A 243 -7.50 -13.10 17.96
C THR A 243 -6.83 -14.47 17.78
N ARG A 244 -6.24 -15.00 18.85
CA ARG A 244 -5.83 -16.42 18.91
C ARG A 244 -7.07 -17.24 19.25
N ASP A 245 -7.35 -18.28 18.48
CA ASP A 245 -8.46 -19.19 18.78
C ASP A 245 -8.32 -19.74 20.20
N HIS A 246 -9.23 -19.36 21.10
CA HIS A 246 -9.45 -20.02 22.39
C HIS A 246 -10.15 -21.39 22.23
N ALA A 247 -10.19 -21.96 21.02
CA ALA A 247 -10.94 -23.16 20.70
C ALA A 247 -10.26 -24.49 21.08
N LEU A 248 -9.08 -24.49 21.73
CA LEU A 248 -8.39 -25.74 22.11
C LEU A 248 -8.27 -25.95 23.62
N ALA A 249 -8.95 -25.17 24.47
CA ALA A 249 -8.83 -25.29 25.93
C ALA A 249 -10.04 -25.96 26.64
N SER A 250 -10.99 -26.55 25.91
CA SER A 250 -12.20 -27.14 26.53
C SER A 250 -12.48 -28.62 26.20
N SER A 251 -11.47 -29.40 25.83
CA SER A 251 -11.62 -30.86 25.70
C SER A 251 -10.56 -31.63 26.52
N GLY A 252 -10.58 -31.43 27.81
CA GLY A 252 -9.69 -32.10 28.76
C GLY A 252 -10.28 -32.19 30.15
N SER A 253 -11.39 -32.91 30.31
CA SER A 253 -11.75 -33.49 31.61
C SER A 253 -12.03 -34.96 31.42
N PRO A 254 -11.21 -35.86 31.96
CA PRO A 254 -11.58 -37.26 32.04
C PRO A 254 -12.43 -37.44 33.31
N ASN A 255 -13.54 -38.12 33.16
CA ASN A 255 -14.11 -38.95 34.23
C ASN A 255 -13.60 -40.36 34.10
#